data_c0e242883a71229fb29a9e7670b97c80
#
_entry.id   c0e242883a71229fb29a9e7670b97c80
#
_cell.length_a   1.000
_cell.length_b   1.000
_cell.length_c   1.000
_cell.angle_alpha   90.00
_cell.angle_beta   90.00
_cell.angle_gamma   90.00
#
_symmetry.space_group_name_H-M   'P 1'
#
loop_
_entity.id
_entity.type
_entity.pdbx_description
1 polymer ?
#
loop_
_entity_poly.entity_id
_entity_poly.type
_entity_poly.pdbx_seq_one_letter_code
_entity_poly.pdbx_strand_id
1 'polypeptide(L)'
;MESRLLGHPCFNKDVIYKIGRIHLPVAKSCNIKCNYCDRNISCINDSHPGACSKVLTPQEALLRYKDITSKDQTIKIVGISGPGDPLFNQETFETFELIRNYDTQAEFCISTNGLLLEDLAEVLLNYNVKYVTVTVNAVDSNIAQNIYEFAMYNELLYFGKEAAELIVHKQQHGIYKASKLGLVVKVNTVLIPGINSHHIEEIAARVKELGAKVMNIMPIIPYAKFSDIEKPSCSVLAQVREKCSKIIQLVTHCRQCRSDEAGLLV
;
A
#
# COMPACT_ATOMS: atom_id res chain seq x y z
N MET A 1 -22.00 -2.39 -3.80
CA MET A 1 -20.54 -2.50 -3.93
C MET A 1 -19.87 -1.15 -4.23
N GLU A 2 -20.49 -0.28 -5.06
CA GLU A 2 -20.02 1.10 -5.30
C GLU A 2 -19.98 1.99 -4.04
N SER A 3 -20.92 1.80 -3.11
CA SER A 3 -20.98 2.62 -1.90
C SER A 3 -19.76 2.50 -0.96
N ARG A 4 -19.02 1.38 -1.00
CA ARG A 4 -17.82 1.18 -0.16
C ARG A 4 -16.60 1.99 -0.63
N LEU A 5 -16.46 2.23 -1.94
CA LEU A 5 -15.42 3.12 -2.47
C LEU A 5 -15.60 4.57 -1.99
N LEU A 6 -16.82 4.96 -1.71
CA LEU A 6 -17.16 6.34 -1.35
C LEU A 6 -16.59 6.78 0.01
N GLY A 7 -16.24 5.83 0.89
CA GLY A 7 -15.86 6.12 2.28
C GLY A 7 -14.37 6.36 2.55
N HIS A 8 -13.44 6.13 1.59
CA HIS A 8 -12.01 6.23 1.86
C HIS A 8 -11.33 7.34 1.04
N PRO A 9 -10.69 8.35 1.69
CA PRO A 9 -10.13 9.50 0.97
C PRO A 9 -8.98 9.14 0.01
N CYS A 10 -8.19 8.11 0.29
CA CYS A 10 -7.12 7.66 -0.62
C CYS A 10 -7.63 6.86 -1.82
N PHE A 11 -8.94 6.54 -1.89
CA PHE A 11 -9.57 5.79 -2.97
C PHE A 11 -10.56 6.67 -3.75
N ASN A 12 -11.11 7.70 -3.11
CA ASN A 12 -12.14 8.56 -3.69
C ASN A 12 -11.88 10.04 -3.34
N LYS A 13 -11.70 10.89 -4.37
CA LYS A 13 -11.46 12.31 -4.19
C LYS A 13 -12.66 13.09 -3.64
N ASP A 14 -13.89 12.57 -3.80
CA ASP A 14 -15.11 13.30 -3.42
C ASP A 14 -15.31 13.39 -1.89
N VAL A 15 -14.54 12.61 -1.15
CA VAL A 15 -14.60 12.56 0.32
C VAL A 15 -13.36 13.14 1.03
N ILE A 16 -12.37 13.62 0.29
CA ILE A 16 -11.10 14.10 0.88
C ILE A 16 -11.27 15.28 1.85
N TYR A 17 -12.32 16.09 1.69
CA TYR A 17 -12.66 17.21 2.57
C TYR A 17 -13.66 16.83 3.69
N LYS A 18 -14.07 15.57 3.76
CA LYS A 18 -15.12 15.13 4.70
C LYS A 18 -14.66 14.01 5.62
N ILE A 19 -13.81 13.12 5.14
CA ILE A 19 -13.34 11.94 5.84
C ILE A 19 -11.83 12.04 6.02
N GLY A 20 -11.42 12.09 7.28
CA GLY A 20 -10.02 12.06 7.67
C GLY A 20 -9.53 10.62 7.88
N ARG A 21 -8.23 10.48 7.82
CA ARG A 21 -7.51 9.24 8.15
C ARG A 21 -6.40 9.54 9.16
N ILE A 22 -6.02 8.51 9.90
CA ILE A 22 -4.82 8.51 10.73
C ILE A 22 -3.93 7.34 10.30
N HIS A 23 -2.65 7.60 10.11
CA HIS A 23 -1.65 6.57 9.88
C HIS A 23 -0.89 6.27 11.17
N LEU A 24 -0.75 4.98 11.49
CA LEU A 24 -0.07 4.49 12.67
C LEU A 24 1.14 3.65 12.26
N PRO A 25 2.38 4.15 12.44
CA PRO A 25 3.59 3.48 12.00
C PRO A 25 4.04 2.41 13.00
N VAL A 26 3.38 1.26 12.99
CA VAL A 26 3.66 0.12 13.90
C VAL A 26 4.41 -1.03 13.22
N ALA A 27 4.37 -1.10 11.90
CA ALA A 27 4.98 -2.19 11.13
C ALA A 27 6.47 -1.90 10.85
N LYS A 28 7.36 -2.38 11.70
CA LYS A 28 8.81 -2.09 11.62
C LYS A 28 9.58 -2.92 10.60
N SER A 29 9.11 -4.13 10.29
CA SER A 29 9.83 -5.12 9.49
C SER A 29 9.15 -5.34 8.14
N CYS A 30 9.92 -5.73 7.11
CA CYS A 30 9.38 -6.07 5.79
C CYS A 30 9.96 -7.40 5.32
N ASN A 31 9.15 -8.21 4.67
CA ASN A 31 9.50 -9.54 4.17
C ASN A 31 9.98 -9.55 2.70
N ILE A 32 10.08 -8.38 2.05
CA ILE A 32 10.73 -8.24 0.74
C ILE A 32 11.77 -7.12 0.80
N LYS A 33 12.68 -7.10 -0.16
CA LYS A 33 13.60 -5.98 -0.40
C LYS A 33 13.42 -5.45 -1.81
N CYS A 34 12.85 -4.25 -1.91
CA CYS A 34 12.79 -3.51 -3.15
C CYS A 34 14.12 -2.79 -3.40
N ASN A 35 14.61 -2.76 -4.63
CA ASN A 35 15.88 -2.12 -4.99
C ASN A 35 15.88 -0.59 -4.79
N TYR A 36 14.73 0.05 -4.73
CA TYR A 36 14.56 1.48 -4.44
C TYR A 36 14.27 1.79 -2.97
N CYS A 37 14.27 0.80 -2.08
CA CYS A 37 13.91 0.98 -0.66
C CYS A 37 15.13 0.88 0.25
N ASP A 38 15.27 1.83 1.18
CA ASP A 38 16.14 1.72 2.34
C ASP A 38 15.30 1.65 3.61
N ARG A 39 15.43 0.52 4.33
CA ARG A 39 14.67 0.24 5.56
C ARG A 39 14.95 1.19 6.71
N ASN A 40 16.07 1.93 6.65
CA ASN A 40 16.41 2.92 7.69
C ASN A 40 15.53 4.16 7.61
N ILE A 41 14.72 4.31 6.57
CA ILE A 41 13.98 5.55 6.33
C ILE A 41 12.50 5.27 6.35
N SER A 42 11.84 4.58 5.63
CA SER A 42 10.41 4.24 5.57
C SER A 42 10.08 3.57 4.23
N CYS A 43 8.93 2.95 4.12
CA CYS A 43 8.50 2.39 2.85
C CYS A 43 8.21 3.52 1.85
N ILE A 44 8.99 3.59 0.77
CA ILE A 44 8.86 4.62 -0.29
C ILE A 44 7.56 4.47 -1.09
N ASN A 45 6.95 3.29 -1.08
CA ASN A 45 5.72 3.02 -1.81
C ASN A 45 4.53 3.84 -1.29
N ASP A 46 4.54 4.22 -0.02
CA ASP A 46 3.40 4.84 0.63
C ASP A 46 3.72 6.20 1.24
N SER A 47 5.00 6.50 1.48
CA SER A 47 5.39 7.73 2.14
C SER A 47 6.71 8.28 1.58
N HIS A 48 6.95 9.57 1.82
CA HIS A 48 8.26 10.16 1.55
C HIS A 48 9.33 9.49 2.41
N PRO A 49 10.55 9.27 1.87
CA PRO A 49 11.68 8.78 2.65
C PRO A 49 11.92 9.63 3.89
N GLY A 50 12.12 9.01 5.04
CA GLY A 50 12.30 9.71 6.32
C GLY A 50 11.01 10.30 6.92
N ALA A 51 9.85 9.91 6.41
CA ALA A 51 8.56 10.46 6.81
C ALA A 51 7.97 9.84 8.09
N CYS A 52 8.65 8.89 8.73
CA CYS A 52 8.25 8.33 10.02
C CYS A 52 9.18 8.86 11.10
N SER A 53 8.64 9.61 12.05
CA SER A 53 9.41 10.16 13.17
C SER A 53 9.76 9.11 14.23
N LYS A 54 8.90 8.08 14.38
CA LYS A 54 9.04 7.01 15.36
C LYS A 54 8.15 5.84 14.99
N VAL A 55 8.65 4.61 15.13
CA VAL A 55 7.82 3.40 15.13
C VAL A 55 7.15 3.30 16.49
N LEU A 56 5.84 3.13 16.50
CA LEU A 56 5.01 3.05 17.71
C LEU A 56 4.84 1.59 18.14
N THR A 57 4.75 1.38 19.45
CA THR A 57 4.16 0.15 19.98
C THR A 57 2.64 0.16 19.76
N PRO A 58 1.94 -0.98 19.82
CA PRO A 58 0.48 -1.02 19.73
C PRO A 58 -0.23 -0.14 20.77
N GLN A 59 0.32 -0.05 21.98
CA GLN A 59 -0.20 0.78 23.06
C GLN A 59 -0.02 2.28 22.76
N GLU A 60 1.15 2.68 22.27
CA GLU A 60 1.39 4.06 21.84
C GLU A 60 0.51 4.44 20.64
N ALA A 61 0.26 3.50 19.72
CA ALA A 61 -0.64 3.71 18.61
C ALA A 61 -2.08 3.93 19.06
N LEU A 62 -2.58 3.16 20.04
CA LEU A 62 -3.88 3.38 20.66
C LEU A 62 -3.96 4.75 21.35
N LEU A 63 -2.94 5.15 22.09
CA LEU A 63 -2.92 6.48 22.76
C LEU A 63 -2.96 7.60 21.73
N ARG A 64 -2.18 7.47 20.64
CA ARG A 64 -2.20 8.43 19.54
C ARG A 64 -3.56 8.49 18.85
N TYR A 65 -4.19 7.33 18.60
CA TYR A 65 -5.54 7.25 18.04
C TYR A 65 -6.55 8.01 18.92
N LYS A 66 -6.55 7.76 20.22
CA LYS A 66 -7.42 8.44 21.20
C LYS A 66 -7.21 9.95 21.21
N ASP A 67 -5.97 10.39 21.26
CA ASP A 67 -5.64 11.82 21.29
C ASP A 67 -6.12 12.53 20.02
N ILE A 68 -5.83 11.98 18.85
CA ILE A 68 -6.20 12.61 17.57
C ILE A 68 -7.72 12.59 17.37
N THR A 69 -8.40 11.46 17.60
CA THR A 69 -9.84 11.36 17.38
C THR A 69 -10.67 12.17 18.38
N SER A 70 -10.14 12.46 19.56
CA SER A 70 -10.78 13.39 20.50
C SER A 70 -10.79 14.84 20.01
N LYS A 71 -9.81 15.23 19.18
CA LYS A 71 -9.64 16.58 18.64
C LYS A 71 -10.22 16.74 17.23
N ASP A 72 -10.23 15.67 16.44
CA ASP A 72 -10.70 15.68 15.05
C ASP A 72 -11.71 14.55 14.79
N GLN A 73 -12.99 14.91 14.80
CA GLN A 73 -14.10 14.00 14.56
C GLN A 73 -14.24 13.56 13.08
N THR A 74 -13.47 14.14 12.18
CA THR A 74 -13.46 13.73 10.77
C THR A 74 -12.74 12.40 10.56
N ILE A 75 -11.84 12.01 11.48
CA ILE A 75 -11.08 10.77 11.41
C ILE A 75 -12.02 9.56 11.51
N LYS A 76 -12.09 8.79 10.43
CA LYS A 76 -12.89 7.56 10.33
C LYS A 76 -12.06 6.36 9.94
N ILE A 77 -10.91 6.60 9.30
CA ILE A 77 -10.06 5.54 8.74
C ILE A 77 -8.75 5.47 9.51
N VAL A 78 -8.42 4.28 9.97
CA VAL A 78 -7.12 3.96 10.60
C VAL A 78 -6.28 3.17 9.61
N GLY A 79 -5.16 3.73 9.18
CA GLY A 79 -4.25 3.14 8.21
C GLY A 79 -2.96 2.63 8.84
N ILE A 80 -2.51 1.46 8.44
CA ILE A 80 -1.16 0.96 8.71
C ILE A 80 -0.47 0.73 7.37
N SER A 81 0.60 1.50 7.12
CA SER A 81 1.31 1.51 5.84
C SER A 81 2.83 1.40 5.96
N GLY A 82 3.32 1.18 7.15
CA GLY A 82 4.77 1.08 7.31
C GLY A 82 5.26 1.39 8.74
N PRO A 83 6.59 1.59 8.85
CA PRO A 83 7.63 1.70 7.79
C PRO A 83 7.98 0.41 7.04
N GLY A 84 7.64 -0.76 7.55
CA GLY A 84 7.74 -2.05 6.88
C GLY A 84 6.42 -2.51 6.26
N ASP A 85 6.18 -3.82 6.22
CA ASP A 85 4.94 -4.40 5.69
C ASP A 85 3.96 -4.74 6.82
N PRO A 86 2.73 -4.21 6.82
CA PRO A 86 1.74 -4.46 7.88
C PRO A 86 1.44 -5.94 8.10
N LEU A 87 1.38 -6.75 7.04
CA LEU A 87 1.03 -8.17 7.15
C LEU A 87 2.17 -9.03 7.71
N PHE A 88 3.39 -8.49 7.76
CA PHE A 88 4.57 -9.17 8.30
C PHE A 88 4.85 -8.83 9.77
N ASN A 89 4.01 -7.99 10.40
CA ASN A 89 4.24 -7.51 11.77
C ASN A 89 3.04 -7.82 12.65
N GLN A 90 3.28 -8.54 13.74
CA GLN A 90 2.27 -8.88 14.74
C GLN A 90 1.69 -7.62 15.39
N GLU A 91 2.50 -6.58 15.54
CA GLU A 91 2.12 -5.28 16.08
C GLU A 91 0.96 -4.62 15.32
N THR A 92 0.81 -4.94 14.03
CA THR A 92 -0.35 -4.50 13.22
C THR A 92 -1.66 -5.07 13.75
N PHE A 93 -1.72 -6.36 13.99
CA PHE A 93 -2.92 -7.06 14.45
C PHE A 93 -3.26 -6.71 15.89
N GLU A 94 -2.26 -6.60 16.76
CA GLU A 94 -2.42 -6.11 18.13
C GLU A 94 -2.99 -4.69 18.16
N THR A 95 -2.51 -3.81 17.26
CA THR A 95 -3.02 -2.44 17.13
C THR A 95 -4.48 -2.43 16.70
N PHE A 96 -4.87 -3.28 15.73
CA PHE A 96 -6.27 -3.40 15.31
C PHE A 96 -7.14 -3.86 16.46
N GLU A 97 -6.72 -4.86 17.22
CA GLU A 97 -7.45 -5.37 18.37
C GLU A 97 -7.66 -4.31 19.45
N LEU A 98 -6.58 -3.62 19.83
CA LEU A 98 -6.64 -2.57 20.85
C LEU A 98 -7.56 -1.40 20.44
N ILE A 99 -7.48 -0.95 19.20
CA ILE A 99 -8.32 0.14 18.71
C ILE A 99 -9.77 -0.32 18.63
N ARG A 100 -10.03 -1.51 18.12
CA ARG A 100 -11.38 -2.07 17.97
C ARG A 100 -12.08 -2.28 19.31
N ASN A 101 -11.33 -2.67 20.33
CA ASN A 101 -11.85 -2.80 21.70
C ASN A 101 -12.22 -1.42 22.30
N TYR A 102 -11.58 -0.36 21.84
CA TYR A 102 -11.90 1.01 22.26
C TYR A 102 -12.99 1.66 21.40
N ASP A 103 -12.91 1.49 20.07
CA ASP A 103 -13.83 2.04 19.08
C ASP A 103 -14.25 0.96 18.08
N THR A 104 -15.46 0.41 18.27
CA THR A 104 -16.04 -0.64 17.42
C THR A 104 -16.41 -0.16 16.02
N GLN A 105 -16.45 1.16 15.80
CA GLN A 105 -16.79 1.77 14.51
C GLN A 105 -15.57 2.10 13.66
N ALA A 106 -14.35 1.98 14.20
CA ALA A 106 -13.13 2.23 13.47
C ALA A 106 -13.03 1.34 12.22
N GLU A 107 -12.77 1.95 11.07
CA GLU A 107 -12.53 1.25 9.82
C GLU A 107 -11.03 1.20 9.55
N PHE A 108 -10.54 0.02 9.20
CA PHE A 108 -9.11 -0.16 8.98
C PHE A 108 -8.76 -0.26 7.50
N CYS A 109 -7.59 0.30 7.16
CA CYS A 109 -6.92 0.09 5.88
C CYS A 109 -5.47 -0.32 6.10
N ILE A 110 -4.93 -1.08 5.16
CA ILE A 110 -3.52 -1.46 5.12
C ILE A 110 -2.92 -1.14 3.76
N SER A 111 -1.60 -0.89 3.76
CA SER A 111 -0.82 -0.84 2.54
C SER A 111 0.31 -1.85 2.63
N THR A 112 0.31 -2.83 1.74
CA THR A 112 1.17 -4.00 1.79
C THR A 112 1.90 -4.24 0.47
N ASN A 113 3.02 -4.94 0.53
CA ASN A 113 3.70 -5.48 -0.66
C ASN A 113 2.94 -6.66 -1.30
N GLY A 114 1.95 -7.22 -0.60
CA GLY A 114 1.07 -8.27 -1.10
C GLY A 114 1.58 -9.70 -0.94
N LEU A 115 2.81 -9.94 -0.48
CA LEU A 115 3.37 -11.29 -0.37
C LEU A 115 2.56 -12.20 0.57
N LEU A 116 2.01 -11.67 1.67
CA LEU A 116 1.18 -12.41 2.62
C LEU A 116 -0.33 -12.17 2.46
N LEU A 117 -0.76 -11.40 1.46
CA LEU A 117 -2.18 -11.06 1.33
C LEU A 117 -3.07 -12.27 1.04
N GLU A 118 -2.61 -13.21 0.21
CA GLU A 118 -3.35 -14.44 -0.06
C GLU A 118 -3.63 -15.24 1.22
N ASP A 119 -2.63 -15.33 2.08
CA ASP A 119 -2.69 -16.14 3.29
C ASP A 119 -3.54 -15.48 4.38
N LEU A 120 -3.53 -14.14 4.46
CA LEU A 120 -4.13 -13.36 5.54
C LEU A 120 -5.42 -12.62 5.15
N ALA A 121 -5.89 -12.70 3.89
CA ALA A 121 -7.08 -11.96 3.45
C ALA A 121 -8.34 -12.24 4.29
N GLU A 122 -8.55 -13.48 4.72
CA GLU A 122 -9.68 -13.85 5.58
C GLU A 122 -9.51 -13.31 7.01
N VAL A 123 -8.27 -13.33 7.52
CA VAL A 123 -7.93 -12.81 8.85
C VAL A 123 -8.23 -11.31 8.92
N LEU A 124 -7.94 -10.56 7.86
CA LEU A 124 -8.21 -9.12 7.79
C LEU A 124 -9.68 -8.76 8.00
N LEU A 125 -10.61 -9.60 7.54
CA LEU A 125 -12.05 -9.40 7.76
C LEU A 125 -12.43 -9.44 9.25
N ASN A 126 -11.77 -10.30 10.02
CA ASN A 126 -12.02 -10.43 11.46
C ASN A 126 -11.64 -9.15 12.23
N TYR A 127 -10.74 -8.33 11.67
CA TYR A 127 -10.33 -7.05 12.23
C TYR A 127 -11.07 -5.84 11.66
N ASN A 128 -12.14 -6.03 10.87
CA ASN A 128 -12.87 -4.94 10.21
C ASN A 128 -11.99 -4.14 9.22
N VAL A 129 -10.96 -4.76 8.66
CA VAL A 129 -10.23 -4.15 7.54
C VAL A 129 -11.14 -4.13 6.33
N LYS A 130 -11.32 -2.95 5.72
CA LYS A 130 -12.18 -2.78 4.54
C LYS A 130 -11.38 -2.48 3.28
N TYR A 131 -10.23 -1.83 3.45
CA TYR A 131 -9.44 -1.28 2.34
C TYR A 131 -8.02 -1.86 2.35
N VAL A 132 -7.59 -2.34 1.21
CA VAL A 132 -6.24 -2.89 1.04
C VAL A 132 -5.59 -2.20 -0.16
N THR A 133 -4.45 -1.57 0.08
CA THR A 133 -3.56 -1.10 -0.99
C THR A 133 -2.45 -2.13 -1.19
N VAL A 134 -2.28 -2.61 -2.41
CA VAL A 134 -1.20 -3.54 -2.76
C VAL A 134 -0.22 -2.83 -3.70
N THR A 135 1.07 -2.88 -3.39
CA THR A 135 2.09 -2.36 -4.30
C THR A 135 2.48 -3.42 -5.32
N VAL A 136 2.13 -3.20 -6.59
CA VAL A 136 2.44 -4.09 -7.72
C VAL A 136 3.24 -3.31 -8.76
N ASN A 137 4.52 -3.64 -8.91
CA ASN A 137 5.41 -2.94 -9.85
C ASN A 137 5.71 -3.76 -11.12
N ALA A 138 5.30 -5.02 -11.15
CA ALA A 138 5.33 -5.89 -12.32
C ALA A 138 4.34 -7.04 -12.14
N VAL A 139 3.83 -7.58 -13.26
CA VAL A 139 3.03 -8.82 -13.33
C VAL A 139 3.74 -9.91 -14.13
N ASP A 140 4.94 -9.60 -14.63
CA ASP A 140 5.90 -10.51 -15.25
C ASP A 140 7.14 -10.63 -14.34
N SER A 141 7.51 -11.87 -13.98
CA SER A 141 8.67 -12.17 -13.13
C SER A 141 10.01 -11.75 -13.76
N ASN A 142 10.12 -11.74 -15.10
CA ASN A 142 11.32 -11.27 -15.79
C ASN A 142 11.55 -9.76 -15.62
N ILE A 143 10.50 -8.98 -15.37
CA ILE A 143 10.59 -7.56 -15.02
C ILE A 143 10.79 -7.42 -13.51
N ALA A 144 10.01 -8.17 -12.72
CA ALA A 144 10.02 -8.11 -11.26
C ALA A 144 11.40 -8.43 -10.66
N GLN A 145 12.18 -9.36 -11.24
CA GLN A 145 13.53 -9.71 -10.76
C GLN A 145 14.52 -8.52 -10.78
N ASN A 146 14.26 -7.49 -11.60
CA ASN A 146 15.07 -6.28 -11.64
C ASN A 146 14.64 -5.27 -10.56
N ILE A 147 13.47 -5.47 -9.94
CA ILE A 147 12.88 -4.56 -8.95
C ILE A 147 13.09 -5.07 -7.53
N TYR A 148 13.00 -6.38 -7.32
CA TYR A 148 13.08 -7.02 -6.01
C TYR A 148 14.39 -7.79 -5.85
N GLU A 149 15.07 -7.57 -4.72
CA GLU A 149 16.33 -8.24 -4.39
C GLU A 149 16.10 -9.62 -3.77
N PHE A 150 15.16 -9.70 -2.80
CA PHE A 150 14.75 -10.93 -2.16
C PHE A 150 13.31 -10.87 -1.65
N ALA A 151 12.77 -12.06 -1.37
CA ALA A 151 11.55 -12.28 -0.61
C ALA A 151 11.80 -13.29 0.49
N MET A 152 11.20 -13.09 1.67
CA MET A 152 11.16 -14.04 2.77
C MET A 152 9.73 -14.54 2.96
N TYR A 153 9.52 -15.83 2.76
CA TYR A 153 8.21 -16.48 2.86
C TYR A 153 8.35 -17.85 3.53
N ASN A 154 7.53 -18.14 4.53
CA ASN A 154 7.61 -19.35 5.37
C ASN A 154 9.03 -19.61 5.91
N GLU A 155 9.67 -18.55 6.45
CA GLU A 155 11.02 -18.57 7.01
C GLU A 155 12.14 -18.87 6.00
N LEU A 156 11.82 -19.03 4.71
CA LEU A 156 12.78 -19.24 3.65
C LEU A 156 13.06 -17.93 2.89
N LEU A 157 14.31 -17.75 2.50
CA LEU A 157 14.75 -16.63 1.66
C LEU A 157 14.85 -17.07 0.20
N TYR A 158 14.20 -16.30 -0.66
CA TYR A 158 14.22 -16.45 -2.12
C TYR A 158 14.93 -15.26 -2.73
N PHE A 159 15.70 -15.46 -3.80
CA PHE A 159 16.48 -14.42 -4.46
C PHE A 159 16.23 -14.39 -5.98
N GLY A 160 16.53 -13.23 -6.59
CA GLY A 160 16.48 -13.07 -8.04
C GLY A 160 15.15 -13.51 -8.65
N LYS A 161 15.20 -14.41 -9.63
CA LYS A 161 14.02 -14.84 -10.37
C LYS A 161 13.02 -15.62 -9.50
N GLU A 162 13.48 -16.46 -8.58
CA GLU A 162 12.59 -17.22 -7.67
C GLU A 162 11.81 -16.28 -6.76
N ALA A 163 12.48 -15.25 -6.21
CA ALA A 163 11.82 -14.22 -5.42
C ALA A 163 10.77 -13.46 -6.25
N ALA A 164 11.11 -13.11 -7.48
CA ALA A 164 10.23 -12.39 -8.38
C ALA A 164 8.99 -13.22 -8.75
N GLU A 165 9.16 -14.49 -9.07
CA GLU A 165 8.06 -15.44 -9.37
C GLU A 165 7.13 -15.58 -8.16
N LEU A 166 7.69 -15.77 -6.96
CA LEU A 166 6.93 -15.88 -5.73
C LEU A 166 6.12 -14.60 -5.45
N ILE A 167 6.76 -13.42 -5.52
CA ILE A 167 6.09 -12.13 -5.27
C ILE A 167 4.95 -11.92 -6.27
N VAL A 168 5.20 -12.08 -7.58
CA VAL A 168 4.19 -11.87 -8.62
C VAL A 168 3.02 -12.83 -8.44
N HIS A 169 3.29 -14.10 -8.17
CA HIS A 169 2.27 -15.11 -7.93
C HIS A 169 1.40 -14.75 -6.72
N LYS A 170 2.02 -14.51 -5.56
CA LYS A 170 1.33 -14.20 -4.31
C LYS A 170 0.53 -12.89 -4.36
N GLN A 171 1.07 -11.86 -5.03
CA GLN A 171 0.36 -10.60 -5.25
C GLN A 171 -0.92 -10.80 -6.06
N GLN A 172 -0.84 -11.52 -7.17
CA GLN A 172 -2.00 -11.75 -8.03
C GLN A 172 -3.08 -12.57 -7.33
N HIS A 173 -2.72 -13.66 -6.67
CA HIS A 173 -3.64 -14.50 -5.90
C HIS A 173 -4.23 -13.75 -4.71
N GLY A 174 -3.41 -12.98 -3.99
CA GLY A 174 -3.85 -12.16 -2.87
C GLY A 174 -4.86 -11.08 -3.27
N ILE A 175 -4.62 -10.36 -4.37
CA ILE A 175 -5.56 -9.37 -4.91
C ILE A 175 -6.89 -10.04 -5.29
N TYR A 176 -6.83 -11.16 -6.01
CA TYR A 176 -8.02 -11.90 -6.41
C TYR A 176 -8.81 -12.37 -5.18
N LYS A 177 -8.17 -13.03 -4.21
CA LYS A 177 -8.81 -13.52 -2.98
C LYS A 177 -9.41 -12.38 -2.17
N ALA A 178 -8.65 -11.32 -1.91
CA ALA A 178 -9.12 -10.15 -1.17
C ALA A 178 -10.36 -9.50 -1.84
N SER A 179 -10.32 -9.35 -3.17
CA SER A 179 -11.46 -8.83 -3.94
C SER A 179 -12.71 -9.73 -3.84
N LYS A 180 -12.54 -11.06 -3.92
CA LYS A 180 -13.66 -12.02 -3.78
C LYS A 180 -14.26 -12.01 -2.39
N LEU A 181 -13.47 -11.79 -1.37
CA LEU A 181 -13.91 -11.63 0.02
C LEU A 181 -14.60 -10.28 0.30
N GLY A 182 -14.64 -9.38 -0.68
CA GLY A 182 -15.31 -8.08 -0.59
C GLY A 182 -14.45 -6.97 0.01
N LEU A 183 -13.15 -7.18 0.19
CA LEU A 183 -12.21 -6.10 0.47
C LEU A 183 -12.10 -5.16 -0.74
N VAL A 184 -12.00 -3.86 -0.49
CA VAL A 184 -11.78 -2.87 -1.55
C VAL A 184 -10.29 -2.78 -1.83
N VAL A 185 -9.88 -3.26 -2.99
CA VAL A 185 -8.46 -3.30 -3.35
C VAL A 185 -8.09 -2.10 -4.24
N LYS A 186 -7.06 -1.37 -3.82
CA LYS A 186 -6.30 -0.40 -4.61
C LYS A 186 -4.94 -0.99 -4.95
N VAL A 187 -4.43 -0.67 -6.13
CA VAL A 187 -3.06 -1.00 -6.48
C VAL A 187 -2.23 0.29 -6.59
N ASN A 188 -1.10 0.33 -5.89
CA ASN A 188 -0.05 1.31 -6.11
C ASN A 188 0.98 0.72 -7.07
N THR A 189 1.43 1.51 -8.05
CA THR A 189 2.52 1.12 -8.97
C THR A 189 3.51 2.25 -9.08
N VAL A 190 4.77 1.94 -8.81
CA VAL A 190 5.88 2.87 -9.02
C VAL A 190 6.32 2.78 -10.47
N LEU A 191 6.27 3.90 -11.18
CA LEU A 191 6.80 4.02 -12.54
C LEU A 191 8.33 4.19 -12.47
N ILE A 192 9.05 3.18 -12.94
CA ILE A 192 10.52 3.08 -12.90
C ILE A 192 11.05 3.11 -14.33
N PRO A 193 11.59 4.25 -14.80
CA PRO A 193 12.12 4.37 -16.15
C PRO A 193 13.19 3.32 -16.46
N GLY A 194 13.14 2.78 -17.68
CA GLY A 194 14.06 1.72 -18.12
C GLY A 194 13.78 0.33 -17.59
N ILE A 195 12.91 0.17 -16.56
CA ILE A 195 12.61 -1.13 -15.95
C ILE A 195 11.17 -1.55 -16.25
N ASN A 196 10.16 -0.78 -15.79
CA ASN A 196 8.77 -1.18 -15.95
C ASN A 196 7.88 -0.18 -16.72
N SER A 197 8.43 0.92 -17.24
CA SER A 197 7.62 1.96 -17.91
C SER A 197 6.82 1.45 -19.12
N HIS A 198 7.32 0.45 -19.83
CA HIS A 198 6.64 -0.21 -20.95
C HIS A 198 5.57 -1.23 -20.51
N HIS A 199 5.53 -1.59 -19.23
CA HIS A 199 4.72 -2.66 -18.67
C HIS A 199 3.53 -2.17 -17.83
N ILE A 200 3.41 -0.85 -17.59
CA ILE A 200 2.38 -0.29 -16.68
C ILE A 200 0.95 -0.55 -17.19
N GLU A 201 0.72 -0.50 -18.49
CA GLU A 201 -0.60 -0.79 -19.09
C GLU A 201 -1.02 -2.25 -18.86
N GLU A 202 -0.07 -3.18 -18.94
CA GLU A 202 -0.29 -4.60 -18.66
C GLU A 202 -0.60 -4.84 -17.16
N ILE A 203 0.13 -4.15 -16.26
CA ILE A 203 -0.19 -4.16 -14.84
C ILE A 203 -1.63 -3.68 -14.62
N ALA A 204 -2.01 -2.55 -15.22
CA ALA A 204 -3.35 -1.98 -15.09
C ALA A 204 -4.45 -2.96 -15.56
N ALA A 205 -4.26 -3.62 -16.69
CA ALA A 205 -5.18 -4.62 -17.22
C ALA A 205 -5.29 -5.82 -16.26
N ARG A 206 -4.14 -6.35 -15.85
CA ARG A 206 -4.11 -7.55 -14.99
C ARG A 206 -4.73 -7.31 -13.62
N VAL A 207 -4.39 -6.21 -12.94
CA VAL A 207 -4.95 -5.95 -11.61
C VAL A 207 -6.45 -5.66 -11.64
N LYS A 208 -6.96 -5.07 -12.73
CA LYS A 208 -8.40 -4.92 -12.98
C LYS A 208 -9.11 -6.26 -13.08
N GLU A 209 -8.56 -7.19 -13.87
CA GLU A 209 -9.09 -8.57 -14.00
C GLU A 209 -9.15 -9.28 -12.64
N LEU A 210 -8.14 -9.08 -11.79
CA LEU A 210 -8.08 -9.64 -10.45
C LEU A 210 -9.05 -8.97 -9.46
N GLY A 211 -9.71 -7.88 -9.86
CA GLY A 211 -10.76 -7.23 -9.09
C GLY A 211 -10.34 -5.96 -8.34
N ALA A 212 -9.13 -5.45 -8.57
CA ALA A 212 -8.75 -4.13 -8.06
C ALA A 212 -9.71 -3.05 -8.59
N LYS A 213 -10.10 -2.12 -7.72
CA LYS A 213 -11.08 -1.08 -8.05
C LYS A 213 -10.45 0.18 -8.59
N VAL A 214 -9.31 0.55 -8.05
CA VAL A 214 -8.56 1.75 -8.42
C VAL A 214 -7.07 1.47 -8.45
N MET A 215 -6.36 2.22 -9.27
CA MET A 215 -4.90 2.18 -9.37
C MET A 215 -4.31 3.57 -9.17
N ASN A 216 -3.15 3.64 -8.53
CA ASN A 216 -2.36 4.84 -8.39
C ASN A 216 -0.99 4.63 -9.01
N ILE A 217 -0.60 5.47 -9.96
CA ILE A 217 0.70 5.41 -10.63
C ILE A 217 1.56 6.55 -10.07
N MET A 218 2.66 6.20 -9.41
CA MET A 218 3.56 7.14 -8.74
C MET A 218 4.91 7.16 -9.45
N PRO A 219 5.55 8.34 -9.59
CA PRO A 219 6.92 8.38 -10.06
C PRO A 219 7.85 7.77 -9.02
N ILE A 220 8.92 7.12 -9.47
CA ILE A 220 9.97 6.66 -8.56
C ILE A 220 10.58 7.84 -7.78
N ILE A 221 10.90 7.61 -6.52
CA ILE A 221 11.83 8.42 -5.75
C ILE A 221 13.17 7.70 -5.84
N PRO A 222 14.17 8.25 -6.55
CA PRO A 222 15.48 7.62 -6.72
C PRO A 222 16.16 7.46 -5.37
N TYR A 223 16.40 6.21 -4.97
CA TYR A 223 17.02 5.88 -3.70
C TYR A 223 17.64 4.47 -3.72
N ALA A 224 18.51 4.16 -2.77
CA ALA A 224 19.20 2.89 -2.62
C ALA A 224 19.88 2.44 -3.93
N LYS A 225 19.62 1.20 -4.42
CA LYS A 225 20.20 0.71 -5.68
C LYS A 225 19.68 1.46 -6.93
N PHE A 226 18.62 2.24 -6.79
CA PHE A 226 18.04 3.04 -7.88
C PHE A 226 18.29 4.54 -7.73
N SER A 227 19.33 4.92 -6.96
CA SER A 227 19.75 6.33 -6.79
C SER A 227 20.05 7.04 -8.11
N ASP A 228 20.53 6.31 -9.10
CA ASP A 228 20.97 6.84 -10.40
C ASP A 228 19.85 6.80 -11.47
N ILE A 229 18.68 6.27 -11.14
CA ILE A 229 17.53 6.27 -12.05
C ILE A 229 16.88 7.65 -12.03
N GLU A 230 16.84 8.29 -13.19
CA GLU A 230 16.15 9.58 -13.33
C GLU A 230 14.63 9.43 -13.10
N LYS A 231 14.03 10.42 -12.43
CA LYS A 231 12.56 10.47 -12.30
C LYS A 231 11.93 10.63 -13.68
N PRO A 232 10.78 9.95 -13.92
CA PRO A 232 10.04 10.19 -15.15
C PRO A 232 9.60 11.66 -15.21
N SER A 233 9.66 12.26 -16.41
CA SER A 233 9.14 13.62 -16.61
C SER A 233 7.62 13.67 -16.36
N CYS A 234 7.10 14.87 -16.06
CA CYS A 234 5.66 15.05 -15.86
C CYS A 234 4.86 14.65 -17.11
N SER A 235 5.42 14.85 -18.31
CA SER A 235 4.77 14.46 -19.57
C SER A 235 4.69 12.95 -19.74
N VAL A 236 5.76 12.21 -19.42
CA VAL A 236 5.78 10.74 -19.44
C VAL A 236 4.78 10.17 -18.45
N LEU A 237 4.77 10.70 -17.22
CA LEU A 237 3.83 10.25 -16.19
C LEU A 237 2.37 10.52 -16.59
N ALA A 238 2.10 11.69 -17.20
CA ALA A 238 0.76 12.05 -17.68
C ALA A 238 0.32 11.12 -18.82
N GLN A 239 1.18 10.83 -19.80
CA GLN A 239 0.87 9.90 -20.90
C GLN A 239 0.57 8.49 -20.39
N VAL A 240 1.38 7.96 -19.47
CA VAL A 240 1.13 6.63 -18.88
C VAL A 240 -0.21 6.61 -18.14
N ARG A 241 -0.48 7.64 -17.33
CA ARG A 241 -1.75 7.76 -16.62
C ARG A 241 -2.95 7.87 -17.58
N GLU A 242 -2.83 8.62 -18.66
CA GLU A 242 -3.88 8.73 -19.66
C GLU A 242 -4.21 7.37 -20.28
N LYS A 243 -3.22 6.59 -20.68
CA LYS A 243 -3.40 5.26 -21.23
C LYS A 243 -4.06 4.30 -20.23
N CYS A 244 -3.53 4.24 -19.01
CA CYS A 244 -4.07 3.39 -17.96
C CYS A 244 -5.48 3.80 -17.51
N SER A 245 -5.86 5.08 -17.61
CA SER A 245 -7.19 5.56 -17.25
C SER A 245 -8.29 4.97 -18.12
N LYS A 246 -7.96 4.55 -19.35
CA LYS A 246 -8.87 3.82 -20.26
C LYS A 246 -9.10 2.37 -19.84
N ILE A 247 -8.24 1.84 -18.96
CA ILE A 247 -8.27 0.46 -18.49
C ILE A 247 -8.90 0.37 -17.09
N ILE A 248 -8.42 1.16 -16.14
CA ILE A 248 -8.84 1.13 -14.73
C ILE A 248 -8.97 2.56 -14.19
N GLN A 249 -9.88 2.77 -13.23
CA GLN A 249 -9.99 4.05 -12.55
C GLN A 249 -8.69 4.43 -11.83
N LEU A 250 -8.18 5.63 -12.09
CA LEU A 250 -6.95 6.12 -11.47
C LEU A 250 -7.22 7.06 -10.29
N VAL A 251 -6.41 6.91 -9.25
CA VAL A 251 -6.27 7.87 -8.17
C VAL A 251 -5.27 8.95 -8.61
N THR A 252 -5.71 10.19 -8.72
CA THR A 252 -4.87 11.32 -9.19
C THR A 252 -4.54 12.32 -8.09
N HIS A 253 -5.15 12.18 -6.92
CA HIS A 253 -5.03 13.09 -5.78
C HIS A 253 -4.09 12.57 -4.66
N CYS A 254 -3.34 11.50 -4.92
CA CYS A 254 -2.37 10.97 -3.97
C CYS A 254 -1.20 11.94 -3.79
N ARG A 255 -0.88 12.26 -2.53
CA ARG A 255 0.21 13.18 -2.16
C ARG A 255 1.42 12.47 -1.55
N GLN A 256 1.45 11.13 -1.53
CA GLN A 256 2.48 10.34 -0.85
C GLN A 256 2.63 10.79 0.62
N CYS A 257 1.55 10.66 1.37
CA CYS A 257 1.46 11.10 2.76
C CYS A 257 2.55 10.48 3.64
N ARG A 258 2.83 11.14 4.77
CA ARG A 258 3.70 10.56 5.80
C ARG A 258 3.05 9.32 6.43
N SER A 259 3.87 8.36 6.85
CA SER A 259 3.37 7.15 7.55
C SER A 259 2.87 7.42 8.97
N ASP A 260 3.03 8.64 9.47
CA ASP A 260 2.52 9.12 10.77
C ASP A 260 1.52 10.29 10.63
N GLU A 261 0.96 10.50 9.44
CA GLU A 261 0.07 11.62 9.15
C GLU A 261 -1.36 11.38 9.64
N ALA A 262 -2.05 12.44 10.04
CA ALA A 262 -3.46 12.39 10.43
C ALA A 262 -4.20 13.63 9.91
N GLY A 263 -5.51 13.48 9.67
CA GLY A 263 -6.41 14.52 9.22
C GLY A 263 -7.01 14.27 7.84
N LEU A 264 -7.63 15.33 7.29
CA LEU A 264 -8.16 15.34 5.93
C LEU A 264 -7.04 15.28 4.89
N LEU A 265 -7.34 14.84 3.69
CA LEU A 265 -6.38 14.78 2.56
C LEU A 265 -6.48 16.08 1.72
N VAL A 266 -6.11 17.19 2.33
CA VAL A 266 -6.23 18.54 1.73
C VAL A 266 -4.86 19.17 1.44
#